data_18552f2f1aaefed23b15d420fe00aaf6
#
_entry.id   18552f2f1aaefed23b15d420fe00aaf6
#
_cell.length_a   1.000
_cell.length_b   1.000
_cell.length_c   1.000
_cell.angle_alpha   90.00
_cell.angle_beta   90.00
_cell.angle_gamma   90.00
#
_symmetry.space_group_name_H-M   'P 1'
#
loop_
_entity.id
_entity.type
_entity.pdbx_description
1 polymer ?
#
loop_
_entity_poly.entity_id
_entity_poly.type
_entity_poly.pdbx_seq_one_letter_code
_entity_poly.pdbx_strand_id
1 'polypeptide(L)'
;MKLWLVLLCLSLSVTTSWARQVSHALGVTVINGQPKRVVTLFQGATDTAVALGITPVGVVDSWIEKPMYRYLRSALGDVPHVGLETQPNLEAIALLKPDLIIASRFRHERVYTLLSQIAPTVAMEDVFEFKRTVQLMGQALGRETQAQGLLTAWQGRVSVLRDRLRAHYGSQWPLRVSLIEFRDDHIRQYLARSFAGSVLSEVGFIWPGTQADPLSVMRKLSTPESLPVLDADLFFVFMRSEKPAVTQLYRTWTAHPLWQRLTAPQRERVYTVDSVAWSLSGGILGANRILDEIVQRLLPVETTP
;
A
#
# COMPACT_ATOMS: atom_id res chain seq x y z
N MET A 1 -25.93 62.77 37.97
CA MET A 1 -25.34 62.31 36.79
C MET A 1 -24.40 61.15 37.16
N LYS A 2 -24.82 59.86 36.93
CA LYS A 2 -24.00 58.64 37.21
C LYS A 2 -23.48 58.13 35.89
N LEU A 3 -22.13 58.26 35.68
CA LEU A 3 -21.44 57.64 34.53
C LEU A 3 -21.33 56.14 34.77
N TRP A 4 -21.91 55.31 33.88
CA TRP A 4 -21.70 53.88 33.82
C TRP A 4 -20.52 53.62 32.86
N LEU A 5 -19.41 53.14 33.42
CA LEU A 5 -18.27 52.64 32.67
C LEU A 5 -18.60 51.18 32.29
N VAL A 6 -18.88 50.92 31.00
CA VAL A 6 -19.02 49.56 30.46
C VAL A 6 -17.62 49.07 30.10
N LEU A 7 -17.08 48.16 30.91
CA LEU A 7 -15.81 47.47 30.64
C LEU A 7 -16.11 46.35 29.66
N LEU A 8 -15.75 46.55 28.37
CA LEU A 8 -15.82 45.54 27.33
C LEU A 8 -14.62 44.57 27.46
N CYS A 9 -14.80 43.44 28.16
CA CYS A 9 -13.80 42.37 28.21
C CYS A 9 -13.73 41.67 26.83
N LEU A 10 -12.74 42.06 26.02
CA LEU A 10 -12.35 41.30 24.82
C LEU A 10 -11.68 40.02 25.28
N SER A 11 -12.42 38.92 25.32
CA SER A 11 -11.87 37.56 25.51
C SER A 11 -11.07 37.15 24.24
N LEU A 12 -9.77 37.38 24.23
CA LEU A 12 -8.84 36.78 23.28
C LEU A 12 -8.88 35.26 23.51
N SER A 13 -9.60 34.53 22.66
CA SER A 13 -9.49 33.10 22.58
C SER A 13 -8.11 32.77 22.02
N VAL A 14 -7.15 32.52 22.90
CA VAL A 14 -5.84 31.98 22.53
C VAL A 14 -6.10 30.52 22.12
N THR A 15 -6.18 30.27 20.82
CA THR A 15 -6.15 28.93 20.29
C THR A 15 -4.77 28.35 20.57
N THR A 16 -4.65 27.56 21.64
CA THR A 16 -3.43 26.79 21.93
C THR A 16 -3.23 25.80 20.79
N SER A 17 -2.38 26.15 19.85
CA SER A 17 -1.89 25.21 18.82
C SER A 17 -1.02 24.17 19.54
N TRP A 18 -1.58 22.99 19.78
CA TRP A 18 -0.84 21.89 20.41
C TRP A 18 0.15 21.33 19.40
N ALA A 19 1.45 21.48 19.71
CA ALA A 19 2.52 20.82 18.97
C ALA A 19 2.46 19.30 19.23
N ARG A 20 2.44 18.51 18.17
CA ARG A 20 2.47 17.04 18.21
C ARG A 20 3.86 16.55 17.93
N GLN A 21 4.38 15.66 18.77
CA GLN A 21 5.60 14.91 18.48
C GLN A 21 5.24 13.57 17.87
N VAL A 22 5.77 13.30 16.69
CA VAL A 22 5.55 12.05 15.94
C VAL A 22 6.88 11.30 15.83
N SER A 23 6.99 10.16 16.50
CA SER A 23 8.14 9.26 16.36
C SER A 23 8.00 8.43 15.10
N HIS A 24 9.02 8.38 14.27
CA HIS A 24 9.03 7.72 12.97
C HIS A 24 10.40 7.10 12.67
N ALA A 25 10.56 6.45 11.52
CA ALA A 25 11.75 5.68 11.18
C ALA A 25 13.08 6.46 11.16
N LEU A 26 13.05 7.77 10.97
CA LEU A 26 14.24 8.64 10.89
C LEU A 26 14.31 9.66 12.04
N GLY A 27 13.58 9.45 13.14
CA GLY A 27 13.64 10.29 14.32
C GLY A 27 12.29 10.73 14.86
N VAL A 28 12.22 11.96 15.36
CA VAL A 28 11.01 12.59 15.90
C VAL A 28 10.78 13.91 15.19
N THR A 29 9.57 14.10 14.68
CA THR A 29 9.17 15.35 14.04
C THR A 29 8.10 16.05 14.88
N VAL A 30 8.29 17.35 15.11
CA VAL A 30 7.31 18.24 15.76
C VAL A 30 6.41 18.82 14.69
N ILE A 31 5.10 18.63 14.84
CA ILE A 31 4.08 19.13 13.92
C ILE A 31 3.19 20.13 14.67
N ASN A 32 3.17 21.37 14.22
CA ASN A 32 2.37 22.43 14.81
C ASN A 32 0.97 22.47 14.17
N GLY A 33 -0.06 22.41 14.99
CA GLY A 33 -1.45 22.45 14.53
C GLY A 33 -1.85 21.25 13.68
N GLN A 34 -2.75 21.46 12.72
CA GLN A 34 -3.24 20.44 11.81
C GLN A 34 -2.70 20.72 10.39
N PRO A 35 -1.89 19.83 9.80
CA PRO A 35 -1.38 20.01 8.45
C PRO A 35 -2.51 20.12 7.42
N LYS A 36 -2.34 21.05 6.47
CA LYS A 36 -3.28 21.31 5.38
C LYS A 36 -2.65 21.14 4.01
N ARG A 37 -1.32 21.24 3.92
CA ARG A 37 -0.55 21.21 2.68
C ARG A 37 0.42 20.04 2.71
N VAL A 38 -0.13 18.85 2.50
CA VAL A 38 0.60 17.58 2.61
C VAL A 38 1.19 17.19 1.25
N VAL A 39 2.46 16.84 1.23
CA VAL A 39 3.12 16.18 0.09
C VAL A 39 3.39 14.73 0.44
N THR A 40 3.04 13.81 -0.46
CA THR A 40 3.26 12.37 -0.29
C THR A 40 4.28 11.84 -1.30
N LEU A 41 5.33 11.16 -0.81
CA LEU A 41 6.48 10.76 -1.63
C LEU A 41 6.51 9.26 -1.96
N PHE A 42 5.45 8.49 -1.64
CA PHE A 42 5.29 7.11 -2.08
C PHE A 42 3.80 6.76 -2.21
N GLN A 43 3.51 5.74 -3.01
CA GLN A 43 2.14 5.44 -3.43
C GLN A 43 1.21 5.10 -2.26
N GLY A 44 1.70 4.29 -1.31
CA GLY A 44 0.93 3.93 -0.11
C GLY A 44 0.58 5.13 0.78
N ALA A 45 1.42 6.19 0.81
CA ALA A 45 1.09 7.42 1.50
C ALA A 45 0.01 8.23 0.76
N THR A 46 0.07 8.28 -0.57
CA THR A 46 -0.96 8.94 -1.39
C THR A 46 -2.32 8.25 -1.21
N ASP A 47 -2.36 6.92 -1.32
CA ASP A 47 -3.54 6.09 -1.07
C ASP A 47 -4.12 6.33 0.34
N THR A 48 -3.25 6.31 1.35
CA THR A 48 -3.64 6.52 2.75
C THR A 48 -4.13 7.94 3.01
N ALA A 49 -3.52 8.97 2.39
CA ALA A 49 -4.00 10.35 2.50
C ALA A 49 -5.44 10.47 2.00
N VAL A 50 -5.72 9.91 0.82
CA VAL A 50 -7.08 9.85 0.25
C VAL A 50 -8.04 9.11 1.18
N ALA A 51 -7.62 7.96 1.72
CA ALA A 51 -8.44 7.18 2.66
C ALA A 51 -8.78 7.96 3.95
N LEU A 52 -7.85 8.81 4.41
CA LEU A 52 -8.06 9.70 5.56
C LEU A 52 -8.82 10.99 5.20
N GLY A 53 -9.30 11.15 3.97
CA GLY A 53 -10.03 12.34 3.52
C GLY A 53 -9.15 13.56 3.30
N ILE A 54 -7.88 13.36 2.96
CA ILE A 54 -6.91 14.41 2.63
C ILE A 54 -6.55 14.33 1.15
N THR A 55 -6.73 15.42 0.42
CA THR A 55 -6.15 15.58 -0.92
C THR A 55 -4.78 16.22 -0.78
N PRO A 56 -3.66 15.51 -1.10
CA PRO A 56 -2.33 16.09 -1.04
C PRO A 56 -2.17 17.27 -2.00
N VAL A 57 -1.31 18.23 -1.67
CA VAL A 57 -0.95 19.34 -2.57
C VAL A 57 0.15 18.96 -3.57
N GLY A 58 0.76 17.77 -3.41
CA GLY A 58 1.75 17.21 -4.30
C GLY A 58 1.93 15.72 -4.06
N VAL A 59 2.09 14.95 -5.13
CA VAL A 59 2.25 13.51 -5.12
C VAL A 59 3.37 13.08 -6.07
N VAL A 60 3.97 11.90 -5.84
CA VAL A 60 4.90 11.30 -6.80
C VAL A 60 4.15 10.63 -7.95
N ASP A 61 4.83 10.50 -9.08
CA ASP A 61 4.32 9.77 -10.23
C ASP A 61 4.04 8.30 -9.92
N SER A 62 2.93 7.77 -10.41
CA SER A 62 2.67 6.33 -10.38
C SER A 62 3.71 5.54 -11.20
N TRP A 63 3.93 4.28 -10.88
CA TRP A 63 4.85 3.40 -11.61
C TRP A 63 4.33 3.03 -13.02
N ILE A 64 3.01 2.82 -13.09
CA ILE A 64 2.25 2.55 -14.32
C ILE A 64 0.96 3.38 -14.27
N GLU A 65 0.16 3.36 -15.32
CA GLU A 65 -1.10 4.15 -15.41
C GLU A 65 -0.89 5.67 -15.24
N LYS A 66 0.18 6.19 -15.85
CA LYS A 66 0.54 7.61 -15.75
C LYS A 66 -0.65 8.57 -15.98
N PRO A 67 -0.66 9.71 -15.30
CA PRO A 67 0.29 10.16 -14.28
C PRO A 67 0.01 9.53 -12.91
N MET A 68 -1.21 9.02 -12.65
CA MET A 68 -1.66 8.45 -11.38
C MET A 68 -2.54 7.22 -11.62
N TYR A 69 -2.55 6.29 -10.66
CA TYR A 69 -3.41 5.10 -10.69
C TYR A 69 -4.89 5.48 -10.83
N ARG A 70 -5.61 4.77 -11.71
CA ARG A 70 -7.01 5.07 -12.06
C ARG A 70 -7.91 5.19 -10.84
N TYR A 71 -7.73 4.31 -9.84
CA TYR A 71 -8.58 4.29 -8.65
C TYR A 71 -8.42 5.51 -7.72
N LEU A 72 -7.35 6.31 -7.87
CA LEU A 72 -7.11 7.53 -7.10
C LEU A 72 -7.46 8.81 -7.86
N ARG A 73 -7.64 8.76 -9.19
CA ARG A 73 -7.79 9.96 -10.02
C ARG A 73 -8.95 10.85 -9.61
N SER A 74 -10.11 10.26 -9.30
CA SER A 74 -11.29 11.03 -8.91
C SER A 74 -11.11 11.81 -7.60
N ALA A 75 -10.31 11.28 -6.67
CA ALA A 75 -10.05 11.92 -5.37
C ALA A 75 -8.91 12.95 -5.43
N LEU A 76 -7.99 12.80 -6.38
CA LEU A 76 -6.80 13.65 -6.50
C LEU A 76 -7.00 14.80 -7.50
N GLY A 77 -7.84 14.62 -8.55
CA GLY A 77 -7.96 15.62 -9.61
C GLY A 77 -6.61 15.92 -10.29
N ASP A 78 -6.33 17.19 -10.53
CA ASP A 78 -5.11 17.68 -11.19
C ASP A 78 -4.01 18.02 -10.18
N VAL A 79 -3.79 17.17 -9.17
CA VAL A 79 -2.74 17.38 -8.16
C VAL A 79 -1.35 17.44 -8.82
N PRO A 80 -0.48 18.41 -8.46
CA PRO A 80 0.88 18.50 -8.97
C PRO A 80 1.72 17.25 -8.67
N HIS A 81 2.49 16.81 -9.66
CA HIS A 81 3.43 15.71 -9.54
C HIS A 81 4.84 16.22 -9.23
N VAL A 82 5.47 15.63 -8.21
CA VAL A 82 6.77 16.06 -7.67
C VAL A 82 7.88 15.05 -7.98
N GLY A 83 7.83 14.40 -9.13
CA GLY A 83 8.84 13.46 -9.60
C GLY A 83 8.53 12.01 -9.25
N LEU A 84 9.56 11.16 -9.31
CA LEU A 84 9.43 9.73 -9.07
C LEU A 84 9.51 9.40 -7.58
N GLU A 85 8.89 8.31 -7.15
CA GLU A 85 9.03 7.78 -5.78
C GLU A 85 10.48 7.52 -5.38
N THR A 86 11.33 7.11 -6.33
CA THR A 86 12.76 6.88 -6.10
C THR A 86 13.63 8.11 -6.28
N GLN A 87 13.10 9.17 -6.89
CA GLN A 87 13.81 10.40 -7.20
C GLN A 87 12.84 11.58 -7.17
N PRO A 88 12.41 12.03 -5.97
CA PRO A 88 11.53 13.17 -5.83
C PRO A 88 12.25 14.47 -6.24
N ASN A 89 11.50 15.38 -6.84
CA ASN A 89 11.98 16.71 -7.22
C ASN A 89 11.84 17.66 -6.04
N LEU A 90 12.93 17.93 -5.33
CA LEU A 90 12.96 18.75 -4.12
C LEU A 90 12.55 20.21 -4.39
N GLU A 91 12.90 20.75 -5.56
CA GLU A 91 12.52 22.11 -5.95
C GLU A 91 11.00 22.21 -6.16
N ALA A 92 10.39 21.26 -6.89
CA ALA A 92 8.96 21.19 -7.07
C ALA A 92 8.24 21.05 -5.72
N ILE A 93 8.76 20.25 -4.79
CA ILE A 93 8.22 20.12 -3.43
C ILE A 93 8.28 21.45 -2.70
N ALA A 94 9.42 22.15 -2.73
CA ALA A 94 9.60 23.44 -2.04
C ALA A 94 8.65 24.52 -2.58
N LEU A 95 8.45 24.57 -3.90
CA LEU A 95 7.52 25.50 -4.56
C LEU A 95 6.06 25.29 -4.09
N LEU A 96 5.68 24.08 -3.73
CA LEU A 96 4.36 23.78 -3.18
C LEU A 96 4.18 24.27 -1.74
N LYS A 97 5.24 24.72 -1.06
CA LYS A 97 5.22 25.21 0.34
C LYS A 97 4.41 24.26 1.24
N PRO A 98 4.79 22.99 1.36
CA PRO A 98 4.09 22.06 2.22
C PRO A 98 4.25 22.42 3.70
N ASP A 99 3.30 22.00 4.53
CA ASP A 99 3.39 22.06 5.99
C ASP A 99 3.65 20.66 6.59
N LEU A 100 3.59 19.62 5.76
CA LEU A 100 3.97 18.26 6.10
C LEU A 100 4.41 17.48 4.85
N ILE A 101 5.50 16.72 4.98
CA ILE A 101 5.96 15.77 3.96
C ILE A 101 5.88 14.35 4.54
N ILE A 102 5.24 13.43 3.80
CA ILE A 102 5.20 12.01 4.13
C ILE A 102 6.17 11.26 3.22
N ALA A 103 7.19 10.67 3.84
CA ALA A 103 8.29 9.96 3.18
C ALA A 103 8.38 8.50 3.65
N SER A 104 9.33 7.72 3.13
CA SER A 104 9.75 6.45 3.70
C SER A 104 11.26 6.41 3.84
N ARG A 105 11.77 5.77 4.89
CA ARG A 105 13.20 5.53 5.08
C ARG A 105 13.77 4.73 3.91
N PHE A 106 13.08 3.66 3.54
CA PHE A 106 13.47 2.77 2.45
C PHE A 106 13.78 3.49 1.11
N ARG A 107 13.08 4.59 0.80
CA ARG A 107 13.26 5.37 -0.44
C ARG A 107 14.05 6.66 -0.25
N HIS A 108 13.87 7.33 0.89
CA HIS A 108 14.20 8.75 1.01
C HIS A 108 15.24 9.04 2.10
N GLU A 109 15.85 8.03 2.75
CA GLU A 109 16.83 8.21 3.81
C GLU A 109 17.95 9.19 3.40
N ARG A 110 18.46 9.05 2.17
CA ARG A 110 19.56 9.89 1.65
C ARG A 110 19.21 11.36 1.46
N VAL A 111 17.93 11.66 1.24
CA VAL A 111 17.43 13.04 1.01
C VAL A 111 16.59 13.56 2.18
N TYR A 112 16.45 12.79 3.26
CA TYR A 112 15.61 13.12 4.40
C TYR A 112 15.96 14.48 5.04
N THR A 113 17.24 14.77 5.23
CA THR A 113 17.70 16.07 5.78
C THR A 113 17.26 17.24 4.92
N LEU A 114 17.34 17.11 3.59
CA LEU A 114 16.90 18.14 2.65
C LEU A 114 15.37 18.30 2.67
N LEU A 115 14.62 17.21 2.73
CA LEU A 115 13.16 17.26 2.89
C LEU A 115 12.76 17.97 4.18
N SER A 116 13.45 17.67 5.29
CA SER A 116 13.20 18.30 6.61
C SER A 116 13.53 19.77 6.66
N GLN A 117 14.39 20.28 5.76
CA GLN A 117 14.63 21.72 5.59
C GLN A 117 13.50 22.42 4.84
N ILE A 118 12.73 21.69 4.02
CA ILE A 118 11.57 22.23 3.29
C ILE A 118 10.35 22.30 4.22
N ALA A 119 10.05 21.21 4.93
CA ALA A 119 8.91 21.14 5.86
C ALA A 119 9.09 19.99 6.87
N PRO A 120 8.34 19.98 7.99
CA PRO A 120 8.23 18.82 8.86
C PRO A 120 8.03 17.54 8.06
N THR A 121 8.92 16.54 8.23
CA THR A 121 8.93 15.33 7.44
C THR A 121 8.79 14.11 8.34
N VAL A 122 7.78 13.26 8.07
CA VAL A 122 7.53 11.99 8.76
C VAL A 122 7.83 10.84 7.81
N ALA A 123 8.70 9.92 8.23
CA ALA A 123 9.16 8.80 7.41
C ALA A 123 8.65 7.45 7.93
N MET A 124 7.96 6.68 7.07
CA MET A 124 7.67 5.27 7.32
C MET A 124 8.95 4.44 7.25
N GLU A 125 9.01 3.28 7.90
CA GLU A 125 10.16 2.38 7.80
C GLU A 125 10.35 1.89 6.35
N ASP A 126 9.26 1.40 5.77
CA ASP A 126 9.21 0.93 4.39
C ASP A 126 7.95 1.41 3.65
N VAL A 127 7.63 0.80 2.52
CA VAL A 127 6.45 1.08 1.69
C VAL A 127 5.46 -0.08 1.64
N PHE A 128 5.67 -1.13 2.45
CA PHE A 128 4.91 -2.39 2.41
C PHE A 128 3.92 -2.52 3.56
N GLU A 129 4.17 -1.85 4.70
CA GLU A 129 3.37 -1.95 5.92
C GLU A 129 2.23 -0.92 5.95
N PHE A 130 1.20 -1.14 5.13
CA PHE A 130 0.09 -0.18 4.95
C PHE A 130 -0.64 0.17 6.26
N LYS A 131 -0.81 -0.77 7.19
CA LYS A 131 -1.48 -0.49 8.46
C LYS A 131 -0.66 0.45 9.34
N ARG A 132 0.66 0.27 9.35
CA ARG A 132 1.58 1.17 10.04
C ARG A 132 1.56 2.56 9.40
N THR A 133 1.47 2.61 8.06
CA THR A 133 1.30 3.86 7.32
C THR A 133 0.01 4.59 7.72
N VAL A 134 -1.13 3.89 7.81
CA VAL A 134 -2.41 4.47 8.27
C VAL A 134 -2.28 5.02 9.69
N GLN A 135 -1.69 4.27 10.62
CA GLN A 135 -1.52 4.70 12.01
C GLN A 135 -0.66 5.96 12.12
N LEU A 136 0.53 5.92 11.50
CA LEU A 136 1.49 7.01 11.61
C LEU A 136 1.01 8.27 10.88
N MET A 137 0.36 8.14 9.73
CA MET A 137 -0.27 9.25 9.03
C MET A 137 -1.46 9.80 9.82
N GLY A 138 -2.26 8.94 10.46
CA GLY A 138 -3.31 9.38 11.39
C GLY A 138 -2.75 10.30 12.47
N GLN A 139 -1.67 9.88 13.13
CA GLN A 139 -0.97 10.69 14.12
C GLN A 139 -0.41 12.00 13.54
N ALA A 140 0.29 11.92 12.39
CA ALA A 140 0.90 13.08 11.77
C ALA A 140 -0.13 14.12 11.30
N LEU A 141 -1.30 13.68 10.87
CA LEU A 141 -2.37 14.53 10.32
C LEU A 141 -3.42 14.97 11.37
N GLY A 142 -3.36 14.45 12.62
CA GLY A 142 -4.42 14.66 13.62
C GLY A 142 -5.73 14.00 13.20
N ARG A 143 -5.65 12.81 12.62
CA ARG A 143 -6.75 12.00 12.11
C ARG A 143 -6.77 10.60 12.75
N GLU A 144 -6.38 10.49 14.02
CA GLU A 144 -6.23 9.22 14.75
C GLU A 144 -7.55 8.44 14.79
N THR A 145 -8.66 9.12 15.00
CA THR A 145 -9.99 8.49 15.03
C THR A 145 -10.36 7.90 13.67
N GLN A 146 -10.10 8.64 12.58
CA GLN A 146 -10.35 8.16 11.22
C GLN A 146 -9.43 6.98 10.89
N ALA A 147 -8.15 7.06 11.25
CA ALA A 147 -7.19 5.99 11.04
C ALA A 147 -7.62 4.71 11.79
N GLN A 148 -8.04 4.84 13.04
CA GLN A 148 -8.56 3.70 13.81
C GLN A 148 -9.84 3.12 13.19
N GLY A 149 -10.75 3.96 12.70
CA GLY A 149 -11.95 3.53 11.98
C GLY A 149 -11.62 2.71 10.73
N LEU A 150 -10.64 3.17 9.92
CA LEU A 150 -10.17 2.44 8.73
C LEU A 150 -9.59 1.07 9.09
N LEU A 151 -8.79 0.99 10.15
CA LEU A 151 -8.18 -0.27 10.60
C LEU A 151 -9.20 -1.24 11.19
N THR A 152 -10.19 -0.73 11.91
CA THR A 152 -11.31 -1.55 12.44
C THR A 152 -12.16 -2.10 11.30
N ALA A 153 -12.50 -1.28 10.32
CA ALA A 153 -13.23 -1.72 9.12
C ALA A 153 -12.44 -2.78 8.33
N TRP A 154 -11.12 -2.58 8.18
CA TRP A 154 -10.22 -3.56 7.57
C TRP A 154 -10.28 -4.91 8.29
N GLN A 155 -10.11 -4.92 9.61
CA GLN A 155 -10.16 -6.15 10.41
C GLN A 155 -11.50 -6.90 10.25
N GLY A 156 -12.61 -6.16 10.24
CA GLY A 156 -13.93 -6.71 10.01
C GLY A 156 -14.05 -7.38 8.64
N ARG A 157 -13.58 -6.71 7.57
CA ARG A 157 -13.58 -7.26 6.21
C ARG A 157 -12.72 -8.53 6.10
N VAL A 158 -11.52 -8.52 6.68
CA VAL A 158 -10.63 -9.70 6.69
C VAL A 158 -11.27 -10.87 7.42
N SER A 159 -11.91 -10.64 8.57
CA SER A 159 -12.59 -11.69 9.33
C SER A 159 -13.72 -12.33 8.52
N VAL A 160 -14.60 -11.50 7.96
CA VAL A 160 -15.71 -11.97 7.12
C VAL A 160 -15.21 -12.78 5.92
N LEU A 161 -14.19 -12.29 5.22
CA LEU A 161 -13.62 -13.01 4.07
C LEU A 161 -13.00 -14.33 4.47
N ARG A 162 -12.25 -14.38 5.57
CA ARG A 162 -11.66 -15.61 6.10
C ARG A 162 -12.73 -16.66 6.41
N ASP A 163 -13.80 -16.26 7.06
CA ASP A 163 -14.89 -17.18 7.44
C ASP A 163 -15.63 -17.70 6.19
N ARG A 164 -15.87 -16.85 5.18
CA ARG A 164 -16.42 -17.27 3.89
C ARG A 164 -15.54 -18.26 3.16
N LEU A 165 -14.21 -18.01 3.12
CA LEU A 165 -13.25 -18.94 2.49
C LEU A 165 -13.20 -20.27 3.25
N ARG A 166 -13.18 -20.24 4.59
CA ARG A 166 -13.23 -21.44 5.42
C ARG A 166 -14.50 -22.25 5.17
N ALA A 167 -15.64 -21.60 5.09
CA ALA A 167 -16.91 -22.28 4.79
C ALA A 167 -16.92 -22.89 3.37
N HIS A 168 -16.38 -22.17 2.38
CA HIS A 168 -16.34 -22.62 0.99
C HIS A 168 -15.38 -23.80 0.76
N TYR A 169 -14.17 -23.74 1.33
CA TYR A 169 -13.13 -24.76 1.10
C TYR A 169 -13.13 -25.89 2.14
N GLY A 170 -13.86 -25.74 3.25
CA GLY A 170 -14.00 -26.78 4.28
C GLY A 170 -12.65 -27.30 4.77
N SER A 171 -12.44 -28.62 4.69
CA SER A 171 -11.19 -29.27 5.12
C SER A 171 -9.96 -28.95 4.28
N GLN A 172 -10.11 -28.34 3.10
CA GLN A 172 -8.98 -27.87 2.30
C GLN A 172 -8.39 -26.56 2.83
N TRP A 173 -9.13 -25.80 3.65
CA TRP A 173 -8.62 -24.56 4.24
C TRP A 173 -7.72 -24.83 5.46
N PRO A 174 -6.59 -24.12 5.62
CA PRO A 174 -6.08 -23.01 4.81
C PRO A 174 -5.38 -23.48 3.52
N LEU A 175 -5.55 -22.70 2.44
CA LEU A 175 -4.87 -22.97 1.17
C LEU A 175 -3.45 -22.41 1.16
N ARG A 176 -2.51 -23.17 0.57
CA ARG A 176 -1.18 -22.65 0.24
C ARG A 176 -1.28 -21.74 -0.98
N VAL A 177 -0.57 -20.61 -0.95
CA VAL A 177 -0.59 -19.62 -2.03
C VAL A 177 0.81 -19.26 -2.50
N SER A 178 0.99 -19.05 -3.80
CA SER A 178 2.14 -18.36 -4.37
C SER A 178 1.70 -17.11 -5.12
N LEU A 179 2.36 -16.00 -4.82
CA LEU A 179 2.15 -14.70 -5.47
C LEU A 179 3.32 -14.43 -6.41
N ILE A 180 3.03 -14.33 -7.71
CA ILE A 180 4.02 -14.43 -8.79
C ILE A 180 3.93 -13.22 -9.70
N GLU A 181 5.06 -12.52 -9.90
CA GLU A 181 5.20 -11.49 -10.92
C GLU A 181 6.10 -12.01 -12.05
N PHE A 182 5.62 -11.95 -13.28
CA PHE A 182 6.45 -12.15 -14.47
C PHE A 182 7.08 -10.83 -14.91
N ARG A 183 8.39 -10.85 -15.07
CA ARG A 183 9.22 -9.73 -15.54
C ARG A 183 9.70 -10.04 -16.98
N ASP A 184 10.59 -9.20 -17.47
CA ASP A 184 11.16 -9.37 -18.82
C ASP A 184 12.24 -10.45 -18.90
N ASP A 185 12.91 -10.78 -17.80
CA ASP A 185 14.04 -11.72 -17.73
C ASP A 185 13.95 -12.75 -16.58
N HIS A 186 12.97 -12.64 -15.69
CA HIS A 186 12.84 -13.51 -14.51
C HIS A 186 11.41 -13.50 -13.93
N ILE A 187 11.16 -14.41 -13.00
CA ILE A 187 9.97 -14.39 -12.13
C ILE A 187 10.35 -13.86 -10.73
N ARG A 188 9.43 -13.15 -10.08
CA ARG A 188 9.49 -12.85 -8.65
C ARG A 188 8.37 -13.57 -7.93
N GLN A 189 8.71 -14.35 -6.92
CA GLN A 189 7.76 -14.81 -5.91
C GLN A 189 7.74 -13.78 -4.78
N TYR A 190 6.61 -13.14 -4.53
CA TYR A 190 6.42 -12.29 -3.38
C TYR A 190 6.07 -13.13 -2.16
N LEU A 191 6.62 -12.79 -1.00
CA LEU A 191 6.52 -13.54 0.24
C LEU A 191 5.60 -12.84 1.24
N ALA A 192 5.36 -13.45 2.39
CA ALA A 192 4.42 -12.99 3.42
C ALA A 192 4.63 -11.53 3.86
N ARG A 193 5.87 -11.03 3.87
CA ARG A 193 6.20 -9.64 4.23
C ARG A 193 6.04 -8.62 3.11
N SER A 194 5.74 -9.05 1.89
CA SER A 194 5.37 -8.11 0.84
C SER A 194 3.99 -7.50 1.12
N PHE A 195 3.67 -6.40 0.46
CA PHE A 195 2.38 -5.72 0.64
C PHE A 195 1.19 -6.68 0.50
N ALA A 196 1.00 -7.29 -0.68
CA ALA A 196 -0.10 -8.25 -0.86
C ALA A 196 0.12 -9.53 -0.06
N GLY A 197 1.38 -9.92 0.20
CA GLY A 197 1.71 -11.06 1.05
C GLY A 197 1.17 -10.88 2.47
N SER A 198 1.27 -9.69 3.04
CA SER A 198 0.72 -9.38 4.35
C SER A 198 -0.81 -9.48 4.38
N VAL A 199 -1.49 -9.01 3.30
CA VAL A 199 -2.94 -9.14 3.13
C VAL A 199 -3.36 -10.61 3.07
N LEU A 200 -2.70 -11.41 2.24
CA LEU A 200 -2.99 -12.85 2.11
C LEU A 200 -2.79 -13.59 3.44
N SER A 201 -1.73 -13.27 4.18
CA SER A 201 -1.46 -13.86 5.48
C SER A 201 -2.54 -13.50 6.51
N GLU A 202 -3.03 -12.26 6.51
CA GLU A 202 -4.13 -11.83 7.39
C GLU A 202 -5.45 -12.50 7.04
N VAL A 203 -5.73 -12.73 5.77
CA VAL A 203 -6.91 -13.51 5.32
C VAL A 203 -6.81 -14.96 5.77
N GLY A 204 -5.61 -15.49 5.96
CA GLY A 204 -5.36 -16.84 6.49
C GLY A 204 -4.79 -17.82 5.47
N PHE A 205 -4.31 -17.35 4.32
CA PHE A 205 -3.52 -18.17 3.41
C PHE A 205 -2.17 -18.53 4.03
N ILE A 206 -1.63 -19.68 3.65
CA ILE A 206 -0.31 -20.14 4.09
C ILE A 206 0.65 -20.20 2.91
N TRP A 207 1.95 -20.16 3.21
CA TRP A 207 2.99 -20.07 2.20
C TRP A 207 3.62 -21.45 1.97
N PRO A 208 4.00 -21.81 0.71
CA PRO A 208 4.66 -23.08 0.46
C PRO A 208 6.09 -23.08 1.01
N GLY A 209 6.47 -24.24 1.59
CA GLY A 209 7.84 -24.51 2.03
C GLY A 209 8.35 -23.64 3.19
N THR A 210 9.60 -23.87 3.57
CA THR A 210 10.33 -22.98 4.47
C THR A 210 10.75 -21.74 3.69
N GLN A 211 10.34 -20.55 4.14
CA GLN A 211 10.89 -19.33 3.62
C GLN A 211 12.38 -19.28 3.94
N ALA A 212 13.23 -19.18 2.93
CA ALA A 212 14.68 -19.22 3.09
C ALA A 212 15.22 -18.08 3.99
N ASP A 213 14.50 -16.96 4.04
CA ASP A 213 14.75 -15.83 4.92
C ASP A 213 13.41 -15.22 5.37
N PRO A 214 13.07 -15.28 6.66
CA PRO A 214 11.84 -14.71 7.21
C PRO A 214 11.72 -13.19 6.99
N LEU A 215 12.83 -12.49 6.72
CA LEU A 215 12.85 -11.04 6.49
C LEU A 215 12.66 -10.66 5.03
N SER A 216 12.79 -11.59 4.11
CA SER A 216 12.65 -11.33 2.67
C SER A 216 11.21 -10.98 2.29
N VAL A 217 11.06 -9.96 1.46
CA VAL A 217 9.78 -9.57 0.84
C VAL A 217 9.53 -10.30 -0.47
N MET A 218 10.58 -10.80 -1.13
CA MET A 218 10.49 -11.52 -2.41
C MET A 218 11.67 -12.46 -2.64
N ARG A 219 11.48 -13.41 -3.57
CA ARG A 219 12.51 -14.29 -4.12
C ARG A 219 12.55 -14.12 -5.64
N LYS A 220 13.75 -14.01 -6.21
CA LYS A 220 13.97 -14.01 -7.66
C LYS A 220 14.19 -15.45 -8.15
N LEU A 221 13.49 -15.85 -9.21
CA LEU A 221 13.67 -17.11 -9.93
C LEU A 221 14.15 -16.77 -11.34
N SER A 222 15.36 -17.18 -11.68
CA SER A 222 15.99 -16.83 -12.97
C SER A 222 15.93 -17.93 -14.00
N THR A 223 15.60 -19.17 -13.60
CA THR A 223 15.50 -20.31 -14.50
C THR A 223 14.29 -21.19 -14.19
N PRO A 224 13.69 -21.88 -15.18
CA PRO A 224 12.52 -22.74 -14.99
C PRO A 224 12.74 -23.91 -14.01
N GLU A 225 13.98 -24.36 -13.79
CA GLU A 225 14.30 -25.44 -12.84
C GLU A 225 13.94 -25.07 -11.40
N SER A 226 13.85 -23.76 -11.09
CA SER A 226 13.41 -23.27 -9.79
C SER A 226 11.90 -23.24 -9.58
N LEU A 227 11.09 -23.55 -10.61
CA LEU A 227 9.62 -23.57 -10.53
C LEU A 227 9.04 -24.41 -9.39
N PRO A 228 9.60 -25.58 -9.01
CA PRO A 228 9.03 -26.38 -7.91
C PRO A 228 8.92 -25.64 -6.56
N VAL A 229 9.72 -24.58 -6.35
CA VAL A 229 9.63 -23.78 -5.11
C VAL A 229 8.31 -23.00 -4.99
N LEU A 230 7.61 -22.80 -6.11
CA LEU A 230 6.32 -22.10 -6.17
C LEU A 230 5.14 -23.00 -5.80
N ASP A 231 5.33 -24.34 -5.68
CA ASP A 231 4.20 -25.28 -5.62
C ASP A 231 3.26 -24.98 -4.44
N ALA A 232 2.02 -24.67 -4.78
CA ALA A 232 0.97 -24.26 -3.85
C ALA A 232 -0.40 -24.67 -4.39
N ASP A 233 -1.46 -24.55 -3.58
CA ASP A 233 -2.81 -24.97 -3.95
C ASP A 233 -3.47 -24.00 -4.94
N LEU A 234 -3.00 -22.74 -4.97
CA LEU A 234 -3.39 -21.73 -5.95
C LEU A 234 -2.26 -20.70 -6.19
N PHE A 235 -2.29 -20.06 -7.36
CA PHE A 235 -1.39 -18.97 -7.73
C PHE A 235 -2.17 -17.69 -8.02
N PHE A 236 -1.71 -16.58 -7.46
CA PHE A 236 -2.04 -15.25 -7.97
C PHE A 236 -0.87 -14.75 -8.81
N VAL A 237 -1.16 -14.36 -10.06
CA VAL A 237 -0.16 -14.00 -11.06
C VAL A 237 -0.43 -12.61 -11.60
N PHE A 238 0.59 -11.79 -11.73
CA PHE A 238 0.46 -10.49 -12.38
C PHE A 238 1.68 -10.10 -13.21
N MET A 239 1.48 -9.14 -14.10
CA MET A 239 2.49 -8.51 -14.93
C MET A 239 2.30 -6.99 -14.83
N ARG A 240 3.40 -6.24 -14.65
CA ARG A 240 3.34 -4.76 -14.59
C ARG A 240 3.49 -4.11 -15.96
N SER A 241 3.71 -4.89 -17.00
CA SER A 241 3.99 -4.41 -18.34
C SER A 241 3.48 -5.39 -19.38
N GLU A 242 2.93 -4.85 -20.45
CA GLU A 242 2.52 -5.61 -21.63
C GLU A 242 3.65 -5.74 -22.67
N LYS A 243 4.90 -5.44 -22.29
CA LYS A 243 6.06 -5.58 -23.18
C LYS A 243 6.12 -7.01 -23.73
N PRO A 244 6.49 -7.17 -25.03
CA PRO A 244 6.60 -8.51 -25.65
C PRO A 244 7.47 -9.48 -24.87
N ALA A 245 8.58 -9.01 -24.27
CA ALA A 245 9.48 -9.84 -23.46
C ALA A 245 8.77 -10.46 -22.24
N VAL A 246 7.94 -9.69 -21.52
CA VAL A 246 7.17 -10.19 -20.36
C VAL A 246 6.16 -11.26 -20.80
N THR A 247 5.41 -10.96 -21.86
CA THR A 247 4.43 -11.91 -22.43
C THR A 247 5.11 -13.19 -22.94
N GLN A 248 6.27 -13.04 -23.58
CA GLN A 248 7.04 -14.19 -24.06
C GLN A 248 7.56 -15.04 -22.91
N LEU A 249 8.10 -14.40 -21.86
CA LEU A 249 8.58 -15.12 -20.68
C LEU A 249 7.42 -15.88 -20.00
N TYR A 250 6.26 -15.22 -19.82
CA TYR A 250 5.06 -15.86 -19.29
C TYR A 250 4.69 -17.12 -20.10
N ARG A 251 4.59 -17.01 -21.43
CA ARG A 251 4.25 -18.14 -22.31
C ARG A 251 5.27 -19.27 -22.19
N THR A 252 6.57 -18.94 -22.23
CA THR A 252 7.65 -19.91 -22.16
C THR A 252 7.65 -20.68 -20.85
N TRP A 253 7.50 -19.98 -19.72
CA TRP A 253 7.53 -20.60 -18.41
C TRP A 253 6.26 -21.39 -18.09
N THR A 254 5.09 -20.91 -18.51
CA THR A 254 3.81 -21.63 -18.29
C THR A 254 3.68 -22.85 -19.22
N ALA A 255 4.36 -22.88 -20.37
CA ALA A 255 4.46 -24.05 -21.23
C ALA A 255 5.51 -25.08 -20.76
N HIS A 256 6.37 -24.73 -19.80
CA HIS A 256 7.44 -25.62 -19.35
C HIS A 256 6.87 -26.86 -18.62
N PRO A 257 7.44 -28.06 -18.82
CA PRO A 257 6.94 -29.29 -18.18
C PRO A 257 6.89 -29.26 -16.66
N LEU A 258 7.80 -28.54 -16.01
CA LEU A 258 7.78 -28.35 -14.54
C LEU A 258 6.59 -27.49 -14.09
N TRP A 259 6.19 -26.45 -14.83
CA TRP A 259 5.00 -25.68 -14.52
C TRP A 259 3.74 -26.54 -14.55
N GLN A 260 3.62 -27.39 -15.57
CA GLN A 260 2.47 -28.27 -15.75
C GLN A 260 2.35 -29.34 -14.65
N ARG A 261 3.42 -29.60 -13.90
CA ARG A 261 3.43 -30.53 -12.75
C ARG A 261 3.09 -29.87 -11.42
N LEU A 262 3.02 -28.53 -11.37
CA LEU A 262 2.67 -27.82 -10.12
C LEU A 262 1.18 -28.00 -9.80
N THR A 263 0.86 -28.01 -8.50
CA THR A 263 -0.48 -28.26 -8.01
C THR A 263 -1.52 -27.25 -8.50
N ALA A 264 -1.20 -25.95 -8.47
CA ALA A 264 -2.13 -24.91 -8.89
C ALA A 264 -2.47 -24.97 -10.38
N PRO A 265 -1.52 -25.10 -11.34
CA PRO A 265 -1.81 -25.32 -12.75
C PRO A 265 -2.64 -26.58 -13.01
N GLN A 266 -2.32 -27.72 -12.36
CA GLN A 266 -3.09 -28.97 -12.53
C GLN A 266 -4.54 -28.87 -12.08
N ARG A 267 -4.81 -27.97 -11.13
CA ARG A 267 -6.16 -27.72 -10.59
C ARG A 267 -6.86 -26.51 -11.25
N GLU A 268 -6.26 -25.94 -12.28
CA GLU A 268 -6.74 -24.71 -12.94
C GLU A 268 -6.93 -23.52 -11.97
N ARG A 269 -6.12 -23.47 -10.91
CA ARG A 269 -6.17 -22.44 -9.86
C ARG A 269 -5.05 -21.40 -10.03
N VAL A 270 -4.87 -20.91 -11.24
CA VAL A 270 -3.94 -19.83 -11.60
C VAL A 270 -4.77 -18.59 -11.97
N TYR A 271 -4.75 -17.58 -11.12
CA TYR A 271 -5.58 -16.37 -11.25
C TYR A 271 -4.72 -15.18 -11.62
N THR A 272 -4.98 -14.58 -12.78
CA THR A 272 -4.38 -13.27 -13.12
C THR A 272 -5.08 -12.16 -12.34
N VAL A 273 -4.30 -11.30 -11.70
CA VAL A 273 -4.77 -10.24 -10.80
C VAL A 273 -4.23 -8.86 -11.18
N ASP A 274 -4.87 -7.79 -10.68
CA ASP A 274 -4.49 -6.42 -10.96
C ASP A 274 -3.14 -6.06 -10.32
N SER A 275 -2.14 -5.80 -11.14
CA SER A 275 -0.79 -5.45 -10.70
C SER A 275 -0.72 -4.16 -9.87
N VAL A 276 -1.64 -3.21 -10.05
CA VAL A 276 -1.71 -1.99 -9.24
C VAL A 276 -2.13 -2.34 -7.82
N ALA A 277 -3.26 -3.00 -7.65
CA ALA A 277 -3.76 -3.40 -6.34
C ALA A 277 -2.78 -4.32 -5.60
N TRP A 278 -2.23 -5.34 -6.29
CA TRP A 278 -1.45 -6.40 -5.66
C TRP A 278 0.03 -6.06 -5.41
N SER A 279 0.56 -5.01 -6.05
CA SER A 279 2.01 -4.76 -5.95
C SER A 279 2.41 -3.30 -5.86
N LEU A 280 1.61 -2.38 -6.37
CA LEU A 280 2.05 -1.01 -6.60
C LEU A 280 1.31 0.03 -5.74
N SER A 281 0.11 -0.28 -5.24
CA SER A 281 -0.70 0.65 -4.44
C SER A 281 -0.11 0.92 -3.06
N GLY A 282 0.26 -0.12 -2.32
CA GLY A 282 0.93 -0.04 -1.02
C GLY A 282 0.11 0.63 0.10
N GLY A 283 -1.16 0.93 -0.10
CA GLY A 283 -2.03 1.60 0.86
C GLY A 283 -3.31 0.82 1.18
N ILE A 284 -4.14 1.37 2.08
CA ILE A 284 -5.32 0.66 2.60
C ILE A 284 -6.44 0.53 1.55
N LEU A 285 -6.58 1.50 0.63
CA LEU A 285 -7.55 1.38 -0.47
C LEU A 285 -7.13 0.27 -1.43
N GLY A 286 -5.85 0.20 -1.79
CA GLY A 286 -5.29 -0.89 -2.58
C GLY A 286 -5.43 -2.23 -1.89
N ALA A 287 -5.17 -2.33 -0.59
CA ALA A 287 -5.36 -3.55 0.20
C ALA A 287 -6.82 -4.02 0.16
N ASN A 288 -7.79 -3.11 0.28
CA ASN A 288 -9.21 -3.44 0.15
C ASN A 288 -9.57 -3.99 -1.23
N ARG A 289 -8.95 -3.48 -2.31
CA ARG A 289 -9.15 -4.02 -3.66
C ARG A 289 -8.63 -5.44 -3.81
N ILE A 290 -7.54 -5.79 -3.10
CA ILE A 290 -7.08 -7.20 -3.04
C ILE A 290 -8.17 -8.10 -2.43
N LEU A 291 -8.82 -7.68 -1.32
CA LEU A 291 -9.92 -8.47 -0.73
C LEU A 291 -11.08 -8.64 -1.71
N ASP A 292 -11.46 -7.56 -2.44
CA ASP A 292 -12.52 -7.62 -3.45
C ASP A 292 -12.18 -8.62 -4.56
N GLU A 293 -10.94 -8.61 -5.03
CA GLU A 293 -10.49 -9.51 -6.10
C GLU A 293 -10.37 -10.97 -5.62
N ILE A 294 -9.98 -11.21 -4.35
CA ILE A 294 -10.02 -12.55 -3.75
C ILE A 294 -11.47 -13.08 -3.73
N VAL A 295 -12.44 -12.26 -3.30
CA VAL A 295 -13.86 -12.64 -3.36
C VAL A 295 -14.26 -13.02 -4.77
N GLN A 296 -13.97 -12.15 -5.74
CA GLN A 296 -14.35 -12.34 -7.13
C GLN A 296 -13.75 -13.60 -7.75
N ARG A 297 -12.50 -13.97 -7.39
CA ARG A 297 -11.78 -15.12 -7.98
C ARG A 297 -12.07 -16.43 -7.28
N LEU A 298 -12.29 -16.42 -5.98
CA LEU A 298 -12.30 -17.64 -5.17
C LEU A 298 -13.68 -18.02 -4.62
N LEU A 299 -14.63 -17.12 -4.63
CA LEU A 299 -15.97 -17.38 -4.11
C LEU A 299 -17.02 -17.30 -5.24
N PRO A 300 -18.08 -18.11 -5.18
CA PRO A 300 -19.18 -18.02 -6.14
C PRO A 300 -19.81 -16.64 -6.08
N VAL A 301 -20.25 -16.14 -7.24
CA VAL A 301 -21.07 -14.93 -7.31
C VAL A 301 -22.36 -15.20 -6.53
N GLU A 302 -22.61 -14.41 -5.51
CA GLU A 302 -23.91 -14.46 -4.80
C GLU A 302 -24.99 -14.06 -5.80
N THR A 303 -25.68 -15.06 -6.37
CA THR A 303 -26.94 -14.79 -7.06
C THR A 303 -27.94 -14.43 -6.00
N THR A 304 -28.19 -13.13 -5.83
CA THR A 304 -29.32 -12.65 -5.03
C THR A 304 -30.60 -13.25 -5.61
N PRO A 305 -31.45 -13.92 -4.81
CA PRO A 305 -32.70 -14.51 -5.26
C PRO A 305 -33.67 -13.46 -5.75
#